data_3857374fe60e26328815b635cfabbcb0
#
_entry.id   3857374fe60e26328815b635cfabbcb0
#
_cell.length_a   1.000
_cell.length_b   1.000
_cell.length_c   1.000
_cell.angle_alpha   90.00
_cell.angle_beta   90.00
_cell.angle_gamma   90.00
#
_symmetry.space_group_name_H-M   'P 1'
#
loop_
_entity.id
_entity.type
_entity.pdbx_description
1 polymer ?
#
loop_
_entity_poly.entity_id
_entity_poly.type
_entity_poly.pdbx_seq_one_letter_code
_entity_poly.pdbx_strand_id
1 'polypeptide(L)'
;AGLLATSGVAQAVAYEAGQTEGDGEQIFCGVCRGNCSGTCKLNLHVVDGKIVKTSKRSFNSFPDGRVDRICLRGLSQVYNVYGPNRIQYPMRRVGERGSGEWERITWEEAIKEITDEWKRIQAEYGEQAIAYTRGSGNLGAISGVASPMYNVFFNKINASMIKIARDQANTRGINRVVGNLGDWVLNDPSDFKNAKTLFVWGANITDAQIHDWHFV
;
A
#
# COMPACT_ATOMS: atom_id res chain seq x y z
N ALA A 1 29.37 16.11 -3.35
CA ALA A 1 28.06 16.79 -3.29
C ALA A 1 26.88 15.79 -3.26
N GLY A 2 26.92 14.79 -2.43
CA GLY A 2 25.93 13.71 -2.41
C GLY A 2 25.49 13.24 -1.02
N LEU A 3 25.77 14.00 0.04
CA LEU A 3 25.56 13.53 1.42
C LEU A 3 24.51 14.33 2.23
N LEU A 4 23.72 15.20 1.63
CA LEU A 4 22.81 16.07 2.39
C LEU A 4 21.32 15.70 2.29
N ALA A 5 20.95 14.68 1.53
CA ALA A 5 19.53 14.31 1.37
C ALA A 5 19.03 13.20 2.32
N THR A 6 19.93 12.53 3.04
CA THR A 6 19.57 11.42 3.94
C THR A 6 19.38 11.84 5.40
N SER A 7 19.82 13.04 5.78
CA SER A 7 19.80 13.47 7.18
C SER A 7 18.40 13.87 7.70
N GLY A 8 17.54 14.43 6.86
CA GLY A 8 16.24 14.93 7.30
C GLY A 8 15.21 13.85 7.63
N VAL A 9 15.16 12.80 6.82
CA VAL A 9 14.21 11.70 7.03
C VAL A 9 14.70 10.78 8.14
N ALA A 10 16.00 10.57 8.24
CA ALA A 10 16.61 9.80 9.33
C ALA A 10 16.45 10.52 10.68
N GLN A 11 16.58 11.84 10.72
CA GLN A 11 16.36 12.62 11.93
C GLN A 11 14.89 12.67 12.35
N ALA A 12 13.94 12.74 11.42
CA ALA A 12 12.53 12.69 11.76
C ALA A 12 12.11 11.32 12.33
N VAL A 13 12.70 10.23 11.82
CA VAL A 13 12.48 8.88 12.34
C VAL A 13 13.20 8.69 13.69
N ALA A 14 14.37 9.26 13.87
CA ALA A 14 15.13 9.18 15.12
C ALA A 14 14.52 10.02 16.26
N TYR A 15 13.83 11.11 15.95
CA TYR A 15 13.22 11.97 16.97
C TYR A 15 12.03 11.30 17.69
N GLU A 16 11.35 10.34 17.05
CA GLU A 16 10.29 9.55 17.67
C GLU A 16 10.76 8.19 18.25
N ALA A 17 12.00 7.83 18.06
CA ALA A 17 12.58 6.56 18.53
C ALA A 17 12.98 6.56 20.03
N GLY A 18 12.46 7.47 20.82
CA GLY A 18 12.94 7.76 22.16
C GLY A 18 12.24 7.08 23.34
N GLN A 19 11.42 6.05 23.12
CA GLN A 19 10.85 5.27 24.22
C GLN A 19 11.43 3.86 24.25
N THR A 20 12.41 3.64 25.11
CA THR A 20 12.84 2.29 25.50
C THR A 20 11.93 1.79 26.60
N GLU A 21 11.06 0.85 26.29
CA GLU A 21 10.38 0.03 27.29
C GLU A 21 11.24 -1.21 27.49
N GLY A 22 11.66 -1.53 28.73
CA GLY A 22 12.41 -2.69 29.18
C GLY A 22 13.11 -3.60 28.15
N ASP A 23 14.20 -4.23 28.52
CA ASP A 23 14.95 -5.25 27.72
C ASP A 23 15.49 -4.82 26.33
N GLY A 24 15.80 -3.51 26.11
CA GLY A 24 16.37 -3.06 24.84
C GLY A 24 15.38 -2.93 23.68
N GLU A 25 14.07 -3.00 23.95
CA GLU A 25 13.04 -2.75 22.95
C GLU A 25 13.02 -1.28 22.52
N GLN A 26 13.02 -1.04 21.24
CA GLN A 26 12.86 0.29 20.63
C GLN A 26 11.51 0.35 19.90
N ILE A 27 10.79 1.47 20.09
CA ILE A 27 9.48 1.67 19.46
C ILE A 27 9.58 2.72 18.34
N PHE A 28 9.25 2.32 17.13
CA PHE A 28 9.21 3.18 15.96
C PHE A 28 7.77 3.43 15.50
N CYS A 29 7.55 4.59 14.90
CA CYS A 29 6.28 4.89 14.24
C CYS A 29 6.20 4.20 12.88
N GLY A 30 5.10 3.53 12.62
CA GLY A 30 4.77 2.96 11.33
C GLY A 30 3.33 3.23 10.91
N VAL A 31 2.99 2.81 9.71
CA VAL A 31 1.62 2.91 9.18
C VAL A 31 1.24 1.56 8.57
N CYS A 32 0.04 1.09 8.87
CA CYS A 32 -0.50 -0.10 8.24
C CYS A 32 -0.70 0.14 6.74
N ARG A 33 -0.25 -0.82 5.94
CA ARG A 33 -0.39 -0.80 4.47
C ARG A 33 -1.56 -1.66 3.96
N GLY A 34 -2.53 -1.92 4.80
CA GLY A 34 -3.76 -2.58 4.37
C GLY A 34 -4.50 -1.75 3.32
N ASN A 35 -5.16 -2.45 2.39
CA ASN A 35 -5.90 -1.81 1.30
C ASN A 35 -7.31 -1.36 1.74
N CYS A 36 -7.47 -0.91 2.95
CA CYS A 36 -8.75 -0.49 3.52
C CYS A 36 -8.85 1.01 3.76
N SER A 37 -7.87 1.78 3.25
CA SER A 37 -7.77 3.24 3.42
C SER A 37 -7.73 3.76 4.86
N GLY A 38 -7.65 2.88 5.86
CA GLY A 38 -7.69 3.27 7.28
C GLY A 38 -6.47 4.00 7.79
N THR A 39 -5.34 3.88 7.07
CA THR A 39 -4.10 4.58 7.43
C THR A 39 -3.73 4.45 8.91
N CYS A 40 -4.07 3.31 9.54
CA CYS A 40 -3.85 3.08 10.95
C CYS A 40 -2.37 3.23 11.30
N LYS A 41 -2.10 4.03 12.33
CA LYS A 41 -0.75 4.23 12.83
C LYS A 41 -0.38 3.11 13.80
N LEU A 42 0.85 2.66 13.67
CA LEU A 42 1.38 1.52 14.39
C LEU A 42 2.58 1.93 15.23
N ASN A 43 2.72 1.31 16.39
CA ASN A 43 4.00 1.14 17.04
C ASN A 43 4.65 -0.11 16.47
N LEU A 44 5.88 0.03 15.98
CA LEU A 44 6.72 -1.07 15.56
C LEU A 44 7.70 -1.33 16.71
N HIS A 45 7.53 -2.45 17.36
CA HIS A 45 8.39 -2.89 18.46
C HIS A 45 9.60 -3.63 17.89
N VAL A 46 10.77 -3.09 18.10
CA VAL A 46 12.02 -3.58 17.50
C VAL A 46 12.98 -4.04 18.59
N VAL A 47 13.45 -5.26 18.47
CA VAL A 47 14.49 -5.86 19.31
C VAL A 47 15.60 -6.37 18.39
N ASP A 48 16.84 -6.04 18.66
CA ASP A 48 18.01 -6.44 17.85
C ASP A 48 17.83 -6.18 16.34
N GLY A 49 17.24 -5.03 16.00
CA GLY A 49 17.02 -4.61 14.62
C GLY A 49 15.88 -5.34 13.89
N LYS A 50 15.09 -6.18 14.59
CA LYS A 50 13.95 -6.89 14.04
C LYS A 50 12.64 -6.44 14.67
N ILE A 51 11.62 -6.24 13.85
CA ILE A 51 10.26 -5.97 14.35
C ILE A 51 9.73 -7.27 14.96
N VAL A 52 9.48 -7.27 16.25
CA VAL A 52 8.95 -8.44 16.97
C VAL A 52 7.44 -8.38 17.16
N LYS A 53 6.87 -7.18 17.14
CA LYS A 53 5.45 -6.96 17.39
C LYS A 53 5.01 -5.65 16.76
N THR A 54 3.73 -5.55 16.39
CA THR A 54 3.07 -4.28 16.08
C THR A 54 1.94 -4.06 17.09
N SER A 55 1.74 -2.83 17.48
CA SER A 55 0.64 -2.44 18.36
C SER A 55 -0.02 -1.14 17.90
N LYS A 56 -1.14 -0.83 18.49
CA LYS A 56 -1.86 0.42 18.24
C LYS A 56 -1.01 1.61 18.70
N ARG A 57 -0.90 2.63 17.85
CA ARG A 57 -0.38 3.94 18.24
C ARG A 57 -1.52 4.92 18.37
N SER A 58 -1.69 5.48 19.58
CA SER A 58 -2.71 6.47 19.84
C SER A 58 -2.26 7.86 19.41
N PHE A 59 -3.22 8.63 18.88
CA PHE A 59 -3.06 10.02 18.48
C PHE A 59 -4.16 10.85 19.16
N ASN A 60 -3.77 11.74 20.00
CA ASN A 60 -4.73 12.61 20.70
C ASN A 60 -5.41 13.67 19.81
N SER A 61 -5.14 13.63 18.49
CA SER A 61 -5.67 14.62 17.55
C SER A 61 -7.16 14.44 17.21
N PHE A 62 -7.74 13.27 17.54
CA PHE A 62 -9.13 12.98 17.24
C PHE A 62 -9.83 12.43 18.49
N PRO A 63 -10.66 13.24 19.15
CA PRO A 63 -11.32 12.87 20.41
C PRO A 63 -12.22 11.63 20.32
N ASP A 64 -12.72 11.31 19.11
CA ASP A 64 -13.56 10.14 18.86
C ASP A 64 -12.77 8.84 18.66
N GLY A 65 -11.44 8.90 18.75
CA GLY A 65 -10.56 7.73 18.63
C GLY A 65 -10.56 7.04 17.24
N ARG A 66 -11.09 7.72 16.21
CA ARG A 66 -11.22 7.11 14.85
C ARG A 66 -9.90 6.64 14.23
N VAL A 67 -8.79 7.25 14.60
CA VAL A 67 -7.44 6.90 14.14
C VAL A 67 -6.67 6.01 15.11
N ASP A 68 -7.21 5.77 16.29
CA ASP A 68 -6.59 4.99 17.36
C ASP A 68 -6.98 3.52 17.32
N ARG A 69 -7.16 2.98 16.13
CA ARG A 69 -7.61 1.61 15.92
C ARG A 69 -6.65 0.84 15.07
N ILE A 70 -6.58 -0.44 15.35
CA ILE A 70 -5.82 -1.39 14.59
C ILE A 70 -6.61 -2.68 14.54
N CYS A 71 -6.80 -3.20 13.34
CA CYS A 71 -7.39 -4.52 13.15
C CYS A 71 -6.31 -5.60 13.08
N LEU A 72 -6.75 -6.84 12.95
CA LEU A 72 -5.86 -7.98 12.85
C LEU A 72 -4.85 -7.87 11.68
N ARG A 73 -5.21 -7.21 10.57
CA ARG A 73 -4.27 -6.96 9.46
C ARG A 73 -3.09 -6.08 9.87
N GLY A 74 -3.32 -5.07 10.70
CA GLY A 74 -2.25 -4.24 11.23
C GLY A 74 -1.40 -4.96 12.27
N LEU A 75 -2.04 -5.77 13.13
CA LEU A 75 -1.33 -6.60 14.11
C LEU A 75 -0.47 -7.68 13.45
N SER A 76 -0.86 -8.19 12.30
CA SER A 76 -0.15 -9.25 11.58
C SER A 76 0.95 -8.73 10.63
N GLN A 77 1.26 -7.43 10.61
CA GLN A 77 2.27 -6.89 9.68
C GLN A 77 3.66 -7.53 9.85
N VAL A 78 4.01 -7.97 11.03
CA VAL A 78 5.26 -8.70 11.29
C VAL A 78 5.36 -9.95 10.42
N TYR A 79 4.28 -10.70 10.27
CA TYR A 79 4.25 -11.90 9.43
C TYR A 79 4.38 -11.59 7.95
N ASN A 80 3.92 -10.41 7.50
CA ASN A 80 4.13 -9.96 6.13
C ASN A 80 5.59 -9.61 5.86
N VAL A 81 6.32 -9.14 6.87
CA VAL A 81 7.73 -8.78 6.72
C VAL A 81 8.63 -10.00 6.79
N TYR A 82 8.37 -10.92 7.72
CA TYR A 82 9.23 -12.05 8.01
C TYR A 82 8.60 -13.41 7.69
N GLY A 83 7.50 -13.43 6.95
CA GLY A 83 6.83 -14.67 6.56
C GLY A 83 7.76 -15.60 5.75
N PRO A 84 7.68 -16.93 5.98
CA PRO A 84 8.57 -17.87 5.31
C PRO A 84 8.39 -17.90 3.78
N ASN A 85 7.22 -17.51 3.31
CA ASN A 85 6.90 -17.46 1.88
C ASN A 85 7.17 -16.08 1.25
N ARG A 86 7.76 -15.14 2.00
CA ARG A 86 8.09 -13.84 1.45
C ARG A 86 9.23 -13.94 0.45
N ILE A 87 8.99 -13.49 -0.78
CA ILE A 87 10.00 -13.36 -1.81
C ILE A 87 10.98 -12.24 -1.38
N GLN A 88 12.24 -12.59 -1.21
CA GLN A 88 13.30 -11.66 -0.76
C GLN A 88 14.24 -11.24 -1.90
N TYR A 89 14.26 -11.98 -2.98
CA TYR A 89 15.18 -11.82 -4.10
C TYR A 89 14.44 -11.96 -5.41
N PRO A 90 14.94 -11.39 -6.52
CA PRO A 90 14.42 -11.68 -7.83
C PRO A 90 14.48 -13.18 -8.14
N MET A 91 13.46 -13.67 -8.79
CA MET A 91 13.33 -15.09 -9.15
C MET A 91 13.03 -15.19 -10.63
N ARG A 92 13.76 -16.06 -11.34
CA ARG A 92 13.51 -16.43 -12.73
C ARG A 92 12.84 -17.79 -12.79
N ARG A 93 11.82 -17.92 -13.61
CA ARG A 93 11.19 -19.20 -13.85
C ARG A 93 12.10 -20.06 -14.73
N VAL A 94 12.36 -21.30 -14.32
CA VAL A 94 13.19 -22.26 -15.05
C VAL A 94 12.38 -23.42 -15.66
N GLY A 95 11.22 -23.69 -15.13
CA GLY A 95 10.31 -24.71 -15.62
C GLY A 95 9.26 -24.17 -16.59
N GLU A 96 8.37 -25.05 -17.03
CA GLU A 96 7.20 -24.69 -17.83
C GLU A 96 6.29 -23.69 -17.10
N ARG A 97 5.49 -22.96 -17.86
CA ARG A 97 4.53 -22.02 -17.28
C ARG A 97 3.53 -22.76 -16.39
N GLY A 98 3.53 -22.44 -15.08
CA GLY A 98 2.67 -23.08 -14.09
C GLY A 98 3.35 -24.20 -13.28
N SER A 99 4.58 -24.61 -13.60
CA SER A 99 5.31 -25.64 -12.87
C SER A 99 5.66 -25.23 -11.43
N GLY A 100 5.80 -23.91 -11.19
CA GLY A 100 6.24 -23.39 -9.89
C GLY A 100 7.76 -23.51 -9.67
N GLU A 101 8.53 -23.82 -10.71
CA GLU A 101 9.98 -23.97 -10.64
C GLU A 101 10.66 -22.62 -10.86
N TRP A 102 11.43 -22.19 -9.85
CA TRP A 102 12.07 -20.88 -9.83
C TRP A 102 13.51 -20.98 -9.36
N GLU A 103 14.40 -20.19 -9.95
CA GLU A 103 15.75 -19.98 -9.46
C GLU A 103 15.96 -18.54 -9.03
N ARG A 104 16.79 -18.35 -8.02
CA ARG A 104 17.22 -17.02 -7.57
C ARG A 104 18.23 -16.44 -8.55
N ILE A 105 18.01 -15.17 -8.92
CA ILE A 105 18.93 -14.39 -9.76
C ILE A 105 19.31 -13.09 -9.05
N THR A 106 20.29 -12.37 -9.57
CA THR A 106 20.64 -11.03 -9.08
C THR A 106 19.68 -9.96 -9.63
N TRP A 107 19.69 -8.79 -9.01
CA TRP A 107 18.92 -7.65 -9.53
C TRP A 107 19.43 -7.20 -10.90
N GLU A 108 20.77 -7.26 -11.12
CA GLU A 108 21.40 -6.93 -12.41
C GLU A 108 20.91 -7.85 -13.53
N GLU A 109 20.88 -9.15 -13.26
CA GLU A 109 20.36 -10.14 -14.20
C GLU A 109 18.87 -9.90 -14.49
N ALA A 110 18.05 -9.71 -13.45
CA ALA A 110 16.62 -9.46 -13.61
C ALA A 110 16.34 -8.20 -14.44
N ILE A 111 16.99 -7.09 -14.13
CA ILE A 111 16.82 -5.83 -14.87
C ILE A 111 17.30 -5.97 -16.31
N LYS A 112 18.43 -6.63 -16.51
CA LYS A 112 18.96 -6.87 -17.86
C LYS A 112 18.01 -7.68 -18.70
N GLU A 113 17.54 -8.82 -18.21
CA GLU A 113 16.61 -9.69 -18.94
C GLU A 113 15.29 -8.99 -19.30
N ILE A 114 14.70 -8.27 -18.32
CA ILE A 114 13.47 -7.49 -18.57
C ILE A 114 13.72 -6.40 -19.62
N THR A 115 14.84 -5.69 -19.52
CA THR A 115 15.14 -4.58 -20.43
C THR A 115 15.42 -5.07 -21.84
N ASP A 116 16.16 -6.16 -21.99
CA ASP A 116 16.48 -6.74 -23.29
C ASP A 116 15.20 -7.25 -23.99
N GLU A 117 14.33 -7.91 -23.24
CA GLU A 117 13.06 -8.38 -23.78
C GLU A 117 12.11 -7.23 -24.14
N TRP A 118 12.04 -6.18 -23.35
CA TRP A 118 11.24 -5.00 -23.68
C TRP A 118 11.75 -4.31 -24.93
N LYS A 119 13.07 -4.15 -25.10
CA LYS A 119 13.66 -3.60 -26.31
C LYS A 119 13.37 -4.47 -27.53
N ARG A 120 13.45 -5.80 -27.38
CA ARG A 120 13.10 -6.74 -28.45
C ARG A 120 11.63 -6.57 -28.88
N ILE A 121 10.70 -6.55 -27.92
CA ILE A 121 9.27 -6.37 -28.19
C ILE A 121 9.01 -5.01 -28.85
N GLN A 122 9.61 -3.94 -28.36
CA GLN A 122 9.42 -2.61 -28.94
C GLN A 122 9.97 -2.51 -30.36
N ALA A 123 11.10 -3.17 -30.64
CA ALA A 123 11.67 -3.22 -32.00
C ALA A 123 10.82 -4.00 -32.98
N GLU A 124 10.17 -5.07 -32.52
CA GLU A 124 9.37 -5.97 -33.38
C GLU A 124 7.93 -5.47 -33.57
N TYR A 125 7.31 -4.93 -32.51
CA TYR A 125 5.87 -4.61 -32.48
C TYR A 125 5.58 -3.13 -32.24
N GLY A 126 6.59 -2.29 -32.05
CA GLY A 126 6.46 -0.87 -31.76
C GLY A 126 6.48 -0.56 -30.26
N GLU A 127 6.74 0.72 -29.92
CA GLU A 127 6.94 1.15 -28.53
C GLU A 127 5.72 0.89 -27.64
N GLN A 128 4.52 1.00 -28.20
CA GLN A 128 3.27 0.82 -27.46
C GLN A 128 2.87 -0.64 -27.24
N ALA A 129 3.66 -1.59 -27.72
CA ALA A 129 3.42 -3.02 -27.51
C ALA A 129 3.61 -3.43 -26.04
N ILE A 130 4.33 -2.64 -25.25
CA ILE A 130 4.40 -2.82 -23.80
C ILE A 130 3.21 -2.14 -23.16
N ALA A 131 2.44 -2.90 -22.42
CA ALA A 131 1.30 -2.39 -21.68
C ALA A 131 1.49 -2.55 -20.18
N TYR A 132 1.03 -1.56 -19.41
CA TYR A 132 1.03 -1.64 -17.96
C TYR A 132 -0.36 -1.36 -17.38
N THR A 133 -0.61 -1.95 -16.24
CA THR A 133 -1.80 -1.68 -15.46
C THR A 133 -1.42 -1.48 -14.00
N ARG A 134 -2.20 -0.70 -13.30
CA ARG A 134 -2.05 -0.54 -11.85
C ARG A 134 -3.36 -0.84 -11.16
N GLY A 135 -3.28 -1.55 -10.05
CA GLY A 135 -4.41 -1.85 -9.20
C GLY A 135 -4.56 -0.85 -8.06
N SER A 136 -5.48 -1.16 -7.18
CA SER A 136 -5.57 -0.66 -5.83
C SER A 136 -4.52 -1.35 -4.94
N GLY A 137 -4.31 -0.92 -3.72
CA GLY A 137 -3.35 -1.49 -2.77
C GLY A 137 -2.64 -0.43 -1.95
N ASN A 138 -1.33 -0.46 -1.91
CA ASN A 138 -0.57 0.60 -1.25
C ASN A 138 -0.72 1.93 -2.00
N LEU A 139 -1.50 2.85 -1.46
CA LEU A 139 -1.76 4.17 -2.04
C LEU A 139 -0.72 5.23 -1.66
N GLY A 140 0.43 4.83 -1.12
CA GLY A 140 1.50 5.76 -0.76
C GLY A 140 1.94 6.63 -1.94
N ALA A 141 2.10 7.93 -1.71
CA ALA A 141 2.47 8.89 -2.74
C ALA A 141 3.90 8.71 -3.28
N ILE A 142 4.78 8.14 -2.46
CA ILE A 142 6.20 7.95 -2.84
C ILE A 142 6.43 6.56 -3.43
N SER A 143 5.97 5.51 -2.76
CA SER A 143 6.26 4.12 -3.12
C SER A 143 5.02 3.28 -3.45
N GLY A 144 3.84 3.89 -3.47
CA GLY A 144 2.59 3.22 -3.76
C GLY A 144 2.12 3.40 -5.19
N VAL A 145 0.98 2.79 -5.51
CA VAL A 145 0.34 2.86 -6.84
C VAL A 145 -0.13 4.27 -7.22
N ALA A 146 -0.27 5.17 -6.25
CA ALA A 146 -0.57 6.59 -6.50
C ALA A 146 0.69 7.40 -6.81
N SER A 147 1.88 6.82 -6.69
CA SER A 147 3.12 7.52 -7.00
C SER A 147 3.16 7.99 -8.45
N PRO A 148 3.48 9.27 -8.70
CA PRO A 148 3.67 9.77 -10.06
C PRO A 148 4.85 9.09 -10.76
N MET A 149 5.80 8.52 -10.03
CA MET A 149 6.97 7.81 -10.57
C MET A 149 6.58 6.67 -11.52
N TYR A 150 5.48 5.98 -11.23
CA TYR A 150 4.96 4.93 -12.11
C TYR A 150 4.62 5.46 -13.51
N ASN A 151 3.86 6.55 -13.54
CA ASN A 151 3.48 7.17 -14.81
C ASN A 151 4.69 7.78 -15.51
N VAL A 152 5.60 8.43 -14.79
CA VAL A 152 6.83 9.00 -15.34
C VAL A 152 7.69 7.92 -16.00
N PHE A 153 7.87 6.79 -15.34
CA PHE A 153 8.65 5.67 -15.89
C PHE A 153 8.02 5.13 -17.17
N PHE A 154 6.74 4.75 -17.13
CA PHE A 154 6.09 4.13 -18.27
C PHE A 154 5.86 5.11 -19.44
N ASN A 155 5.69 6.40 -19.17
CA ASN A 155 5.66 7.41 -20.22
C ASN A 155 7.03 7.57 -20.90
N LYS A 156 8.14 7.43 -20.17
CA LYS A 156 9.48 7.50 -20.78
C LYS A 156 9.78 6.38 -21.76
N ILE A 157 9.19 5.22 -21.57
CA ILE A 157 9.32 4.08 -22.49
C ILE A 157 8.13 3.98 -23.46
N ASN A 158 7.28 4.99 -23.49
CA ASN A 158 6.08 5.09 -24.36
C ASN A 158 5.13 3.89 -24.26
N ALA A 159 5.03 3.29 -23.08
CA ALA A 159 4.18 2.15 -22.83
C ALA A 159 2.69 2.50 -22.77
N SER A 160 1.84 1.61 -23.22
CA SER A 160 0.39 1.76 -23.20
C SER A 160 -0.19 1.54 -21.79
N MET A 161 -1.01 2.47 -21.29
CA MET A 161 -1.71 2.29 -20.04
C MET A 161 -3.06 1.60 -20.26
N ILE A 162 -3.23 0.43 -19.64
CA ILE A 162 -4.53 -0.24 -19.60
C ILE A 162 -5.31 0.34 -18.42
N LYS A 163 -6.37 1.07 -18.73
CA LYS A 163 -7.32 1.55 -17.71
C LYS A 163 -8.27 0.40 -17.34
N ILE A 164 -8.17 -0.06 -16.11
CA ILE A 164 -9.15 -0.97 -15.53
C ILE A 164 -10.18 -0.11 -14.80
N ALA A 165 -11.45 -0.32 -15.10
CA ALA A 165 -12.56 0.28 -14.37
C ALA A 165 -12.67 -0.41 -13.00
N ARG A 166 -11.79 -0.01 -12.06
CA ARG A 166 -11.80 -0.49 -10.70
C ARG A 166 -12.90 0.23 -9.94
N ASP A 167 -13.69 -0.48 -9.18
CA ASP A 167 -14.65 0.07 -8.17
C ASP A 167 -15.43 1.32 -8.60
N GLN A 168 -15.37 1.71 -9.87
CA GLN A 168 -15.91 2.97 -10.39
C GLN A 168 -17.31 2.84 -10.97
N ALA A 169 -17.86 1.64 -11.04
CA ALA A 169 -19.23 1.47 -11.55
C ALA A 169 -20.26 2.09 -10.61
N ASN A 170 -20.06 1.92 -9.30
CA ASN A 170 -20.88 2.57 -8.27
C ASN A 170 -20.71 4.09 -8.30
N THR A 171 -19.49 4.61 -8.43
CA THR A 171 -19.22 6.05 -8.50
C THR A 171 -19.93 6.70 -9.67
N ARG A 172 -19.95 6.06 -10.83
CA ARG A 172 -20.70 6.55 -12.00
C ARG A 172 -22.21 6.59 -11.77
N GLY A 173 -22.75 5.59 -11.07
CA GLY A 173 -24.16 5.56 -10.68
C GLY A 173 -24.51 6.67 -9.68
N ILE A 174 -23.70 6.82 -8.64
CA ILE A 174 -23.87 7.86 -7.62
C ILE A 174 -23.79 9.25 -8.25
N ASN A 175 -22.76 9.51 -9.08
CA ASN A 175 -22.60 10.81 -9.74
C ASN A 175 -23.78 11.19 -10.65
N ARG A 176 -24.49 10.21 -11.20
CA ARG A 176 -25.72 10.47 -11.98
C ARG A 176 -26.90 10.91 -11.11
N VAL A 177 -26.97 10.41 -9.89
CA VAL A 177 -28.10 10.67 -8.98
C VAL A 177 -27.89 11.93 -8.15
N VAL A 178 -26.69 12.12 -7.62
CA VAL A 178 -26.38 13.22 -6.70
C VAL A 178 -25.53 14.33 -7.31
N GLY A 179 -25.21 14.23 -8.59
CA GLY A 179 -24.33 15.15 -9.30
C GLY A 179 -22.87 14.73 -9.26
N ASN A 180 -22.04 15.43 -10.04
CA ASN A 180 -20.61 15.12 -10.14
C ASN A 180 -19.86 15.67 -8.92
N LEU A 181 -19.81 14.90 -7.85
CA LEU A 181 -19.11 15.24 -6.60
C LEU A 181 -17.63 14.83 -6.62
N GLY A 182 -17.13 14.36 -7.75
CA GLY A 182 -15.80 13.72 -7.82
C GLY A 182 -15.85 12.25 -7.35
N ASP A 183 -14.76 11.53 -7.58
CA ASP A 183 -14.76 10.07 -7.41
C ASP A 183 -14.87 9.61 -5.93
N TRP A 184 -14.72 10.50 -4.96
CA TRP A 184 -14.58 10.09 -3.54
C TRP A 184 -15.10 11.14 -2.54
N VAL A 185 -16.00 12.02 -2.96
CA VAL A 185 -16.59 13.03 -2.05
C VAL A 185 -17.80 12.41 -1.36
N LEU A 186 -17.57 11.82 -0.22
CA LEU A 186 -18.58 11.22 0.64
C LEU A 186 -18.46 11.83 2.04
N ASN A 187 -19.51 11.68 2.82
CA ASN A 187 -19.47 12.04 4.24
C ASN A 187 -18.41 11.20 4.97
N ASP A 188 -17.81 11.77 6.00
CA ASP A 188 -16.94 11.01 6.89
C ASP A 188 -17.76 9.88 7.55
N PRO A 189 -17.23 8.65 7.64
CA PRO A 189 -17.96 7.53 8.27
C PRO A 189 -18.41 7.81 9.71
N SER A 190 -17.75 8.71 10.43
CA SER A 190 -18.20 9.13 11.76
C SER A 190 -19.57 9.82 11.77
N ASP A 191 -20.06 10.27 10.62
CA ASP A 191 -21.41 10.84 10.47
C ASP A 191 -22.53 9.78 10.51
N PHE A 192 -22.20 8.50 10.36
CA PHE A 192 -23.16 7.40 10.50
C PHE A 192 -23.91 7.43 11.83
N LYS A 193 -23.24 7.84 12.91
CA LYS A 193 -23.86 8.01 14.24
C LYS A 193 -25.00 9.03 14.27
N ASN A 194 -25.06 9.95 13.31
CA ASN A 194 -26.11 10.97 13.20
C ASN A 194 -27.28 10.50 12.35
N ALA A 195 -27.14 9.38 11.64
CA ALA A 195 -28.19 8.82 10.80
C ALA A 195 -29.27 8.14 11.65
N LYS A 196 -30.54 8.37 11.34
CA LYS A 196 -31.66 7.64 11.95
C LYS A 196 -31.85 6.25 11.35
N THR A 197 -31.40 6.06 10.12
CA THR A 197 -31.47 4.80 9.39
C THR A 197 -30.25 4.69 8.50
N LEU A 198 -29.58 3.55 8.54
CA LEU A 198 -28.45 3.23 7.71
C LEU A 198 -28.78 2.03 6.81
N PHE A 199 -28.68 2.21 5.50
CA PHE A 199 -28.83 1.13 4.53
C PHE A 199 -27.46 0.57 4.16
N VAL A 200 -27.18 -0.66 4.55
CA VAL A 200 -25.98 -1.40 4.13
C VAL A 200 -26.34 -2.23 2.92
N TRP A 201 -25.95 -1.79 1.73
CA TRP A 201 -26.32 -2.41 0.47
C TRP A 201 -25.10 -3.03 -0.23
N GLY A 202 -25.06 -4.36 -0.29
CA GLY A 202 -23.99 -5.08 -0.97
C GLY A 202 -22.60 -4.82 -0.41
N ALA A 203 -22.49 -4.38 0.85
CA ALA A 203 -21.24 -4.05 1.50
C ALA A 203 -21.02 -4.94 2.72
N ASN A 204 -19.83 -5.53 2.82
CA ASN A 204 -19.40 -6.23 4.02
C ASN A 204 -18.49 -5.31 4.84
N ILE A 205 -19.10 -4.46 5.65
CA ILE A 205 -18.39 -3.42 6.41
C ILE A 205 -17.41 -4.05 7.41
N THR A 206 -17.75 -5.19 7.97
CA THR A 206 -16.92 -5.87 8.98
C THR A 206 -15.59 -6.37 8.44
N ASP A 207 -15.53 -6.74 7.16
CA ASP A 207 -14.32 -7.27 6.53
C ASP A 207 -13.63 -6.27 5.60
N ALA A 208 -14.41 -5.46 4.88
CA ALA A 208 -13.88 -4.57 3.87
C ALA A 208 -13.55 -3.17 4.40
N GLN A 209 -14.33 -2.68 5.35
CA GLN A 209 -14.18 -1.35 5.94
C GLN A 209 -14.08 -1.41 7.46
N ILE A 210 -13.14 -2.18 7.94
CA ILE A 210 -13.00 -2.54 9.36
C ILE A 210 -12.90 -1.33 10.29
N HIS A 211 -12.40 -0.17 9.83
CA HIS A 211 -12.31 0.98 10.69
C HIS A 211 -13.63 1.72 10.86
N ASP A 212 -14.56 1.57 9.91
CA ASP A 212 -15.85 2.27 9.92
C ASP A 212 -16.90 1.49 10.68
N TRP A 213 -16.62 0.21 10.90
CA TRP A 213 -17.49 -0.74 11.60
C TRP A 213 -18.00 -0.23 12.96
N HIS A 214 -17.20 0.51 13.69
CA HIS A 214 -17.59 0.98 15.01
C HIS A 214 -18.55 2.18 15.00
N PHE A 215 -18.81 2.75 13.83
CA PHE A 215 -19.81 3.79 13.64
C PHE A 215 -21.17 3.23 13.21
N VAL A 216 -21.24 1.94 12.91
CA VAL A 216 -22.41 1.19 12.50
C VAL A 216 -22.90 0.31 13.64
#